data_1713d5196ade7c3716e2db661e8ca96f
#
_entry.id   1713d5196ade7c3716e2db661e8ca96f
#
_cell.length_a   1.000
_cell.length_b   1.000
_cell.length_c   1.000
_cell.angle_alpha   90.00
_cell.angle_beta   90.00
_cell.angle_gamma   90.00
#
_symmetry.space_group_name_H-M   'P 1'
#
loop_
_entity.id
_entity.type
_entity.pdbx_description
1 polymer ?
#
loop_
_entity_poly.entity_id
_entity_poly.type
_entity_poly.pdbx_seq_one_letter_code
_entity_poly.pdbx_strand_id
1 'polypeptide(L)'
;MNSIPVLTVKDVAMLDGVLGDFLKKAEADLTVVIDRGGNVISQFGDMSVMDITIFAALAAGSFAATRELARRIGEIEFNALYHQGNGSHMFMNSVDDDTIMITVFGPRTTVGLVRFYSAAAAQNVSNLLKTLQRGGHGLEFTAADISAAPIFADPAPTAAAVTPAK
;
A
#
# COMPACT_ATOMS: atom_id res chain seq x y z
N MET A 1 -16.21 4.71 0.17
CA MET A 1 -14.90 4.37 0.74
C MET A 1 -14.49 3.03 0.17
N ASN A 2 -13.59 3.02 -0.81
CA ASN A 2 -13.02 1.77 -1.27
C ASN A 2 -12.05 1.29 -0.20
N SER A 3 -12.39 0.20 0.51
CA SER A 3 -11.46 -0.46 1.41
C SER A 3 -10.29 -1.00 0.59
N ILE A 4 -9.06 -0.81 1.10
CA ILE A 4 -7.88 -1.45 0.51
C ILE A 4 -8.15 -2.94 0.50
N PRO A 5 -8.00 -3.64 -0.65
CA PRO A 5 -8.20 -5.08 -0.70
C PRO A 5 -7.20 -5.78 0.22
N VAL A 6 -7.60 -6.86 0.84
CA VAL A 6 -6.68 -7.72 1.60
C VAL A 6 -5.69 -8.32 0.60
N LEU A 7 -4.44 -7.89 0.68
CA LEU A 7 -3.38 -8.35 -0.21
C LEU A 7 -2.87 -9.72 0.24
N THR A 8 -2.80 -10.66 -0.68
CA THR A 8 -2.12 -11.94 -0.46
C THR A 8 -0.60 -11.79 -0.62
N VAL A 9 0.17 -12.78 -0.15
CA VAL A 9 1.64 -12.81 -0.34
C VAL A 9 2.02 -12.73 -1.83
N LYS A 10 1.22 -13.34 -2.70
CA LYS A 10 1.42 -13.29 -4.15
C LYS A 10 1.20 -11.88 -4.71
N ASP A 11 0.20 -11.17 -4.20
CA ASP A 11 -0.13 -9.81 -4.63
C ASP A 11 0.96 -8.83 -4.23
N VAL A 12 1.48 -8.97 -2.99
CA VAL A 12 2.64 -8.20 -2.52
C VAL A 12 3.86 -8.46 -3.42
N ALA A 13 4.16 -9.71 -3.74
CA ALA A 13 5.29 -10.04 -4.61
C ALA A 13 5.16 -9.45 -6.03
N MET A 14 3.93 -9.35 -6.57
CA MET A 14 3.70 -8.70 -7.86
C MET A 14 3.91 -7.19 -7.77
N LEU A 15 3.45 -6.53 -6.71
CA LEU A 15 3.70 -5.10 -6.47
C LEU A 15 5.19 -4.83 -6.29
N ASP A 16 5.88 -5.64 -5.50
CA ASP A 16 7.34 -5.54 -5.29
C ASP A 16 8.11 -5.67 -6.60
N GLY A 17 7.68 -6.56 -7.50
CA GLY A 17 8.25 -6.70 -8.83
C GLY A 17 8.14 -5.43 -9.67
N VAL A 18 6.97 -4.79 -9.68
CA VAL A 18 6.73 -3.52 -10.40
C VAL A 18 7.56 -2.38 -9.79
N LEU A 19 7.56 -2.26 -8.46
CA LEU A 19 8.28 -1.20 -7.76
C LEU A 19 9.79 -1.36 -7.87
N GLY A 20 10.30 -2.60 -7.77
CA GLY A 20 11.71 -2.91 -7.93
C GLY A 20 12.24 -2.62 -9.34
N ASP A 21 11.48 -2.97 -10.38
CA ASP A 21 11.83 -2.65 -11.78
C ASP A 21 11.83 -1.13 -12.01
N PHE A 22 10.84 -0.43 -11.45
CA PHE A 22 10.78 1.03 -11.49
C PHE A 22 12.00 1.67 -10.83
N LEU A 23 12.33 1.31 -9.58
CA LEU A 23 13.48 1.88 -8.87
C LEU A 23 14.79 1.67 -9.63
N LYS A 24 14.98 0.48 -10.21
CA LYS A 24 16.17 0.16 -11.00
C LYS A 24 16.27 1.05 -12.24
N LYS A 25 15.17 1.26 -12.97
CA LYS A 25 15.15 2.08 -14.19
C LYS A 25 15.29 3.57 -13.90
N ALA A 26 14.67 4.02 -12.80
CA ALA A 26 14.71 5.42 -12.39
C ALA A 26 15.97 5.79 -11.60
N GLU A 27 16.80 4.81 -11.22
CA GLU A 27 17.96 4.97 -10.32
C GLU A 27 17.60 5.66 -9.00
N ALA A 28 16.40 5.39 -8.51
CA ALA A 28 15.87 5.95 -7.27
C ALA A 28 16.17 5.03 -6.08
N ASP A 29 16.08 5.58 -4.87
CA ASP A 29 16.49 4.89 -3.64
C ASP A 29 15.34 4.14 -2.97
N LEU A 30 14.14 4.72 -3.00
CA LEU A 30 12.96 4.23 -2.30
C LEU A 30 11.69 4.61 -3.06
N THR A 31 10.71 3.71 -3.08
CA THR A 31 9.34 4.04 -3.47
C THR A 31 8.32 3.44 -2.50
N VAL A 32 7.27 4.19 -2.24
CA VAL A 32 6.17 3.81 -1.35
C VAL A 32 4.85 4.09 -2.05
N VAL A 33 3.96 3.12 -2.03
CA VAL A 33 2.57 3.28 -2.49
C VAL A 33 1.68 3.38 -1.25
N ILE A 34 0.92 4.45 -1.17
CA ILE A 34 0.03 4.74 -0.03
C ILE A 34 -1.38 5.04 -0.51
N ASP A 35 -2.35 4.87 0.39
CA ASP A 35 -3.67 5.45 0.19
C ASP A 35 -3.70 6.94 0.59
N ARG A 36 -4.81 7.62 0.34
CA ARG A 36 -5.00 9.03 0.73
C ARG A 36 -5.00 9.27 2.23
N GLY A 37 -5.25 8.25 3.03
CA GLY A 37 -5.16 8.30 4.50
C GLY A 37 -3.74 8.17 5.03
N GLY A 38 -2.77 7.85 4.16
CA GLY A 38 -1.38 7.62 4.54
C GLY A 38 -1.09 6.18 4.98
N ASN A 39 -1.99 5.24 4.71
CA ASN A 39 -1.72 3.83 4.96
C ASN A 39 -0.84 3.27 3.84
N VAL A 40 0.23 2.57 4.23
CA VAL A 40 1.16 1.94 3.28
C VAL A 40 0.52 0.71 2.65
N ILE A 41 0.45 0.68 1.32
CA ILE A 41 -0.04 -0.44 0.53
C ILE A 41 1.12 -1.35 0.13
N SER A 42 2.21 -0.77 -0.37
CA SER A 42 3.43 -1.47 -0.72
C SER A 42 4.62 -0.50 -0.68
N GLN A 43 5.81 -1.05 -0.54
CA GLN A 43 7.04 -0.27 -0.48
C GLN A 43 8.21 -1.08 -1.01
N PHE A 44 9.20 -0.42 -1.61
CA PHE A 44 10.42 -1.07 -2.10
C PHE A 44 11.61 -0.11 -2.02
N GLY A 45 12.78 -0.62 -1.65
CA GLY A 45 14.02 0.16 -1.51
C GLY A 45 14.53 0.24 -0.08
N ASP A 46 15.49 1.13 0.19
CA ASP A 46 16.13 1.26 1.49
C ASP A 46 15.33 2.19 2.43
N MET A 47 14.80 1.62 3.48
CA MET A 47 13.99 2.29 4.52
C MET A 47 14.69 2.37 5.88
N SER A 48 15.98 2.01 5.94
CA SER A 48 16.72 1.81 7.19
C SER A 48 16.79 3.05 8.09
N VAL A 49 16.60 4.24 7.54
CA VAL A 49 16.74 5.53 8.26
C VAL A 49 15.41 6.25 8.49
N MET A 50 14.27 5.62 8.19
CA MET A 50 12.98 6.31 8.14
C MET A 50 11.86 5.50 8.81
N ASP A 51 11.06 6.15 9.66
CA ASP A 51 9.76 5.61 10.06
C ASP A 51 8.77 5.78 8.90
N ILE A 52 8.52 4.68 8.20
CA ILE A 52 7.69 4.68 7.01
C ILE A 52 6.24 5.08 7.28
N THR A 53 5.72 4.77 8.47
CA THR A 53 4.35 5.09 8.85
C THR A 53 4.17 6.60 9.03
N ILE A 54 5.11 7.24 9.73
CA ILE A 54 5.11 8.69 9.90
C ILE A 54 5.33 9.38 8.56
N PHE A 55 6.29 8.87 7.77
CA PHE A 55 6.58 9.41 6.44
C PHE A 55 5.35 9.35 5.52
N ALA A 56 4.66 8.22 5.45
CA ALA A 56 3.48 8.02 4.64
C ALA A 56 2.33 8.97 5.03
N ALA A 57 2.07 9.12 6.34
CA ALA A 57 1.05 10.02 6.85
C ALA A 57 1.35 11.49 6.50
N LEU A 58 2.59 11.95 6.69
CA LEU A 58 3.02 13.31 6.34
C LEU A 58 2.95 13.56 4.83
N ALA A 59 3.37 12.58 4.01
CA ALA A 59 3.32 12.67 2.56
C ALA A 59 1.87 12.78 2.05
N ALA A 60 0.95 11.97 2.58
CA ALA A 60 -0.47 12.03 2.25
C ALA A 60 -1.06 13.41 2.58
N GLY A 61 -0.77 13.95 3.78
CA GLY A 61 -1.21 15.27 4.20
C GLY A 61 -0.66 16.38 3.30
N SER A 62 0.63 16.33 2.98
CA SER A 62 1.30 17.29 2.08
C SER A 62 0.70 17.27 0.67
N PHE A 63 0.47 16.09 0.11
CA PHE A 63 -0.15 15.94 -1.21
C PHE A 63 -1.58 16.46 -1.24
N ALA A 64 -2.37 16.15 -0.21
CA ALA A 64 -3.75 16.64 -0.08
C ALA A 64 -3.81 18.18 0.05
N ALA A 65 -2.95 18.77 0.88
CA ALA A 65 -2.88 20.22 1.07
C ALA A 65 -2.46 20.92 -0.22
N THR A 66 -1.44 20.39 -0.92
CA THR A 66 -0.98 21.00 -2.19
C THR A 66 -2.03 20.89 -3.29
N ARG A 67 -2.77 19.77 -3.35
CA ARG A 67 -3.89 19.62 -4.28
C ARG A 67 -5.01 20.65 -4.02
N GLU A 68 -5.32 20.94 -2.75
CA GLU A 68 -6.29 21.98 -2.42
C GLU A 68 -5.79 23.37 -2.80
N LEU A 69 -4.48 23.66 -2.61
CA LEU A 69 -3.88 24.91 -3.09
C LEU A 69 -3.97 25.03 -4.62
N ALA A 70 -3.70 23.96 -5.36
CA ALA A 70 -3.82 23.93 -6.81
C ALA A 70 -5.25 24.28 -7.27
N ARG A 71 -6.26 23.71 -6.62
CA ARG A 71 -7.67 24.03 -6.89
C ARG A 71 -8.01 25.51 -6.65
N ARG A 72 -7.41 26.14 -5.61
CA ARG A 72 -7.63 27.55 -5.29
C ARG A 72 -7.06 28.50 -6.32
N ILE A 73 -6.04 28.10 -7.05
CA ILE A 73 -5.47 28.88 -8.16
C ILE A 73 -6.06 28.51 -9.53
N GLY A 74 -7.11 27.67 -9.54
CA GLY A 74 -7.83 27.28 -10.75
C GLY A 74 -7.23 26.07 -11.48
N GLU A 75 -6.25 25.38 -10.89
CA GLU A 75 -5.70 24.13 -11.45
C GLU A 75 -6.60 22.96 -11.09
N ILE A 76 -7.22 22.36 -12.11
CA ILE A 76 -8.18 21.26 -11.93
C ILE A 76 -7.47 19.91 -11.85
N GLU A 77 -6.38 19.76 -12.60
CA GLU A 77 -5.61 18.51 -12.69
C GLU A 77 -4.30 18.63 -11.93
N PHE A 78 -4.32 18.25 -10.65
CA PHE A 78 -3.13 18.12 -9.83
C PHE A 78 -2.73 16.64 -9.70
N ASN A 79 -1.69 16.24 -10.43
CA ASN A 79 -1.30 14.84 -10.54
C ASN A 79 0.06 14.54 -9.92
N ALA A 80 0.90 15.54 -9.67
CA ALA A 80 2.24 15.33 -9.16
C ALA A 80 2.74 16.50 -8.30
N LEU A 81 3.63 16.17 -7.36
CA LEU A 81 4.35 17.11 -6.51
C LEU A 81 5.83 16.74 -6.47
N TYR A 82 6.70 17.70 -6.71
CA TYR A 82 8.14 17.55 -6.56
C TYR A 82 8.65 18.41 -5.40
N HIS A 83 9.30 17.74 -4.46
CA HIS A 83 10.00 18.37 -3.35
C HIS A 83 11.50 18.25 -3.55
N GLN A 84 12.17 19.40 -3.69
CA GLN A 84 13.61 19.48 -3.90
C GLN A 84 14.33 19.75 -2.59
N GLY A 85 15.18 18.80 -2.18
CA GLY A 85 16.13 18.99 -1.07
C GLY A 85 17.57 19.15 -1.60
N ASN A 86 18.53 19.36 -0.70
CA ASN A 86 19.95 19.47 -1.05
C ASN A 86 20.61 18.13 -1.38
N GLY A 87 20.23 17.06 -0.68
CA GLY A 87 20.81 15.71 -0.84
C GLY A 87 19.81 14.67 -1.27
N SER A 88 18.57 14.84 -0.90
CA SER A 88 17.47 13.94 -1.24
C SER A 88 16.30 14.72 -1.81
N HIS A 89 15.67 14.13 -2.80
CA HIS A 89 14.51 14.68 -3.49
C HIS A 89 13.34 13.72 -3.32
N MET A 90 12.12 14.25 -3.39
CA MET A 90 10.91 13.45 -3.34
C MET A 90 9.99 13.82 -4.49
N PHE A 91 9.53 12.82 -5.22
CA PHE A 91 8.51 12.97 -6.26
C PHE A 91 7.28 12.15 -5.87
N MET A 92 6.14 12.80 -5.82
CA MET A 92 4.85 12.16 -5.55
C MET A 92 3.96 12.29 -6.77
N ASN A 93 3.30 11.20 -7.14
CA ASN A 93 2.32 11.22 -8.22
C ASN A 93 1.10 10.35 -7.90
N SER A 94 -0.05 10.77 -8.41
CA SER A 94 -1.27 9.98 -8.31
C SER A 94 -1.13 8.70 -9.11
N VAL A 95 -1.52 7.57 -8.52
CA VAL A 95 -1.70 6.28 -9.17
C VAL A 95 -3.11 6.19 -9.72
N ASP A 96 -4.07 6.53 -8.88
CA ASP A 96 -5.48 6.68 -9.19
C ASP A 96 -6.12 7.72 -8.24
N ASP A 97 -7.45 7.73 -8.15
CA ASP A 97 -8.17 8.67 -7.29
C ASP A 97 -7.87 8.48 -5.79
N ASP A 98 -7.53 7.29 -5.34
CA ASP A 98 -7.35 6.95 -3.93
C ASP A 98 -5.92 6.57 -3.55
N THR A 99 -5.01 6.48 -4.53
CA THR A 99 -3.65 5.95 -4.34
C THR A 99 -2.59 6.94 -4.83
N ILE A 100 -1.52 7.08 -4.05
CA ILE A 100 -0.39 7.96 -4.31
C ILE A 100 0.89 7.10 -4.30
N MET A 101 1.77 7.32 -5.27
CA MET A 101 3.12 6.76 -5.29
C MET A 101 4.12 7.85 -4.92
N ILE A 102 5.01 7.56 -3.99
CA ILE A 102 6.04 8.46 -3.49
C ILE A 102 7.39 7.83 -3.84
N THR A 103 8.29 8.61 -4.43
CA THR A 103 9.63 8.18 -4.80
C THR A 103 10.65 9.11 -4.19
N VAL A 104 11.60 8.57 -3.45
CA VAL A 104 12.75 9.29 -2.89
C VAL A 104 13.99 8.93 -3.71
N PHE A 105 14.78 9.93 -4.05
CA PHE A 105 15.98 9.76 -4.87
C PHE A 105 17.05 10.81 -4.55
N GLY A 106 18.29 10.43 -4.73
CA GLY A 106 19.46 11.26 -4.51
C GLY A 106 20.06 11.79 -5.83
N PRO A 107 21.31 12.25 -5.78
CA PRO A 107 21.99 12.90 -6.94
C PRO A 107 22.36 11.95 -8.08
N ARG A 108 22.14 10.63 -7.92
CA ARG A 108 22.42 9.65 -8.98
C ARG A 108 21.47 9.75 -10.17
N THR A 109 20.31 10.35 -9.97
CA THR A 109 19.27 10.48 -10.98
C THR A 109 18.70 11.90 -11.02
N THR A 110 17.73 12.13 -11.89
CA THR A 110 17.08 13.42 -12.07
C THR A 110 15.57 13.29 -11.90
N VAL A 111 14.90 14.38 -11.52
CA VAL A 111 13.44 14.42 -11.46
C VAL A 111 12.79 14.08 -12.81
N GLY A 112 13.43 14.43 -13.92
CA GLY A 112 12.94 14.11 -15.26
C GLY A 112 12.90 12.61 -15.51
N LEU A 113 13.94 11.88 -15.13
CA LEU A 113 14.03 10.43 -15.29
C LEU A 113 13.03 9.72 -14.35
N VAL A 114 12.99 10.14 -13.08
CA VAL A 114 12.02 9.62 -12.11
C VAL A 114 10.59 9.84 -12.60
N ARG A 115 10.25 11.04 -13.05
CA ARG A 115 8.92 11.38 -13.57
C ARG A 115 8.55 10.52 -14.80
N PHE A 116 9.49 10.30 -15.70
CA PHE A 116 9.28 9.49 -16.90
C PHE A 116 8.90 8.06 -16.56
N TYR A 117 9.68 7.39 -15.72
CA TYR A 117 9.42 6.01 -15.33
C TYR A 117 8.26 5.85 -14.34
N SER A 118 8.01 6.86 -13.48
CA SER A 118 6.91 6.81 -12.53
C SER A 118 5.53 6.76 -13.20
N ALA A 119 5.38 7.34 -14.38
CA ALA A 119 4.12 7.30 -15.12
C ALA A 119 3.73 5.85 -15.48
N ALA A 120 4.67 5.08 -16.04
CA ALA A 120 4.45 3.67 -16.36
C ALA A 120 4.28 2.81 -15.11
N ALA A 121 5.08 3.06 -14.05
CA ALA A 121 4.96 2.35 -12.79
C ALA A 121 3.60 2.57 -12.14
N ALA A 122 3.11 3.82 -12.08
CA ALA A 122 1.79 4.17 -11.54
C ALA A 122 0.67 3.45 -12.31
N GLN A 123 0.75 3.40 -13.64
CA GLN A 123 -0.23 2.68 -14.45
C GLN A 123 -0.24 1.17 -14.14
N ASN A 124 0.93 0.56 -13.98
CA ASN A 124 1.05 -0.86 -13.65
C ASN A 124 0.52 -1.15 -12.24
N VAL A 125 0.85 -0.31 -11.26
CA VAL A 125 0.29 -0.41 -9.89
C VAL A 125 -1.22 -0.27 -9.90
N SER A 126 -1.77 0.74 -10.60
CA SER A 126 -3.22 0.93 -10.73
C SER A 126 -3.92 -0.30 -11.31
N ASN A 127 -3.35 -0.88 -12.37
CA ASN A 127 -3.91 -2.08 -13.01
C ASN A 127 -3.89 -3.29 -12.07
N LEU A 128 -2.81 -3.49 -11.31
CA LEU A 128 -2.72 -4.54 -10.30
C LEU A 128 -3.76 -4.34 -9.21
N LEU A 129 -3.84 -3.15 -8.61
CA LEU A 129 -4.81 -2.87 -7.54
C LEU A 129 -6.26 -3.08 -8.00
N LYS A 130 -6.61 -2.66 -9.22
CA LYS A 130 -7.94 -2.91 -9.81
C LYS A 130 -8.23 -4.39 -10.01
N THR A 131 -7.23 -5.18 -10.41
CA THR A 131 -7.37 -6.63 -10.58
C THR A 131 -7.61 -7.31 -9.23
N LEU A 132 -6.88 -6.88 -8.19
CA LEU A 132 -7.03 -7.40 -6.84
C LEU A 132 -8.38 -7.04 -6.21
N GLN A 133 -8.88 -5.84 -6.44
CA GLN A 133 -10.23 -5.44 -6.00
C GLN A 133 -11.33 -6.28 -6.64
N ARG A 134 -11.17 -6.66 -7.91
CA ARG A 134 -12.13 -7.51 -8.64
C ARG A 134 -12.05 -8.98 -8.23
N GLY A 135 -10.86 -9.47 -7.87
CA GLY A 135 -10.63 -10.86 -7.43
C GLY A 135 -11.03 -11.12 -5.98
N GLY A 136 -11.15 -10.07 -5.15
CA GLY A 136 -11.46 -10.17 -3.73
C GLY A 136 -12.94 -10.51 -3.40
N HIS A 137 -13.81 -10.69 -4.38
CA HIS A 137 -15.18 -11.17 -4.17
C HIS A 137 -15.30 -12.71 -3.99
N GLY A 138 -14.21 -13.43 -3.75
CA GLY A 138 -14.17 -14.89 -3.64
C GLY A 138 -14.29 -15.49 -2.24
N LEU A 139 -14.40 -14.69 -1.17
CA LEU A 139 -14.67 -15.18 0.19
C LEU A 139 -15.88 -14.45 0.78
N GLU A 140 -17.04 -14.64 0.18
CA GLU A 140 -18.29 -14.48 0.92
C GLU A 140 -18.36 -15.62 1.95
N PHE A 141 -17.97 -15.35 3.18
CA PHE A 141 -18.35 -16.19 4.30
C PHE A 141 -19.87 -16.05 4.44
N THR A 142 -20.60 -17.06 4.00
CA THR A 142 -22.04 -17.11 4.23
C THR A 142 -22.28 -17.37 5.73
N ALA A 143 -23.43 -16.90 6.23
CA ALA A 143 -23.82 -17.16 7.63
C ALA A 143 -23.84 -18.66 7.98
N ALA A 144 -23.92 -19.54 6.97
CA ALA A 144 -23.80 -20.98 7.10
C ALA A 144 -22.38 -21.45 7.48
N ASP A 145 -21.33 -20.77 7.00
CA ASP A 145 -19.93 -21.13 7.30
C ASP A 145 -19.55 -20.79 8.75
N ILE A 146 -20.20 -19.77 9.33
CA ILE A 146 -20.01 -19.37 10.73
C ILE A 146 -20.72 -20.34 11.68
N SER A 147 -21.81 -20.97 11.24
CA SER A 147 -22.61 -21.92 12.05
C SER A 147 -21.97 -23.33 12.11
N ALA A 148 -21.05 -23.67 11.23
CA ALA A 148 -20.47 -25.01 11.12
C ALA A 148 -19.19 -25.21 11.94
N ALA A 149 -18.60 -24.17 12.52
CA ALA A 149 -17.43 -24.29 13.37
C ALA A 149 -17.85 -24.30 14.86
N PRO A 150 -17.65 -25.39 15.61
CA PRO A 150 -17.88 -25.37 17.05
C PRO A 150 -16.81 -24.51 17.72
N ILE A 151 -17.15 -23.27 18.03
CA ILE A 151 -16.24 -22.31 18.67
C ILE A 151 -15.98 -22.68 20.15
N PHE A 152 -16.80 -23.59 20.72
CA PHE A 152 -16.61 -24.15 22.03
C PHE A 152 -16.94 -25.65 21.98
N ALA A 153 -15.92 -26.52 21.95
CA ALA A 153 -16.07 -27.90 22.34
C ALA A 153 -15.97 -27.96 23.86
N ASP A 154 -17.09 -28.23 24.53
CA ASP A 154 -17.06 -28.55 25.96
C ASP A 154 -16.13 -29.75 26.18
N PRO A 155 -15.22 -29.69 27.17
CA PRO A 155 -14.41 -30.86 27.50
C PRO A 155 -15.33 -31.98 27.99
N ALA A 156 -15.21 -33.15 27.39
CA ALA A 156 -15.97 -34.34 27.79
C ALA A 156 -15.84 -34.60 29.30
N PRO A 157 -16.88 -34.98 30.02
CA PRO A 157 -16.79 -35.28 31.44
C PRO A 157 -15.91 -36.49 31.67
N THR A 158 -14.86 -36.28 32.45
CA THR A 158 -13.95 -37.33 32.89
C THR A 158 -14.75 -38.33 33.74
N ALA A 159 -14.93 -39.55 33.25
CA ALA A 159 -15.55 -40.64 34.01
C ALA A 159 -14.64 -40.97 35.21
N ALA A 160 -15.11 -40.58 36.39
CA ALA A 160 -14.49 -41.02 37.64
C ALA A 160 -14.78 -42.52 37.84
N ALA A 161 -13.71 -43.33 37.84
CA ALA A 161 -13.73 -44.72 38.15
C ALA A 161 -14.10 -44.90 39.65
N VAL A 162 -15.29 -45.40 39.90
CA VAL A 162 -15.68 -45.89 41.22
C VAL A 162 -15.11 -47.28 41.41
N THR A 163 -14.15 -47.38 42.31
CA THR A 163 -13.65 -48.68 42.80
C THR A 163 -14.50 -49.15 43.95
N PRO A 164 -15.08 -50.36 43.95
CA PRO A 164 -15.81 -50.85 45.11
C PRO A 164 -14.86 -51.42 46.15
N ALA A 165 -15.00 -50.91 47.37
CA ALA A 165 -14.35 -51.48 48.54
C ALA A 165 -14.98 -52.82 48.93
N LYS A 166 -14.09 -53.76 49.32
CA LYS A 166 -14.37 -54.91 50.12
C LYS A 166 -13.51 -54.86 51.36
#